data_fb184502a005f49a896af3dcb1985a25
#
_entry.id   fb184502a005f49a896af3dcb1985a25
#
_cell.length_a   1.000
_cell.length_b   1.000
_cell.length_c   1.000
_cell.angle_alpha   90.00
_cell.angle_beta   90.00
_cell.angle_gamma   90.00
#
_symmetry.space_group_name_H-M   'P 1'
#
loop_
_entity.id
_entity.type
_entity.pdbx_description
1 polymer ?
#
loop_
_entity_poly.entity_id
_entity_poly.type
_entity_poly.pdbx_seq_one_letter_code
_entity_poly.pdbx_strand_id
1 'polypeptide(L)'
;MFDRNTEMDMTEGPLFKKLVAYAIPIMLTGILQLLFNAADLIVVGRFAGRTALAAVGSTTSLTNLLVNVFMMISIGVSVAVAQHYGAHEPDEVEQTVSTAMFMSVLLGVAVCLIGMAACKPMLKAMGSPDDVIDQSVLYMRIYFIGMPAFMVYNFGASALRAVGDTRRPMQFLTIAGIINVILNVITVVNFKLGVAGVAIATSVSQYISAIFVVLSLVRTESCLHLDIRHMRMHRDKILAILKVGLPAGLQSFVFSISNVVIQSSVNSFGSAVMAGSAASSNVEGFIYTSMNAVVQSTMAFTGQNIGARKFQRIGEIVRKSILLQMIIAGSMAVIGCALSEQLISIYAKGDVESIAWGVSRLRIIGGTYFIMGISDVAVGAMRGMGNSTVPMAISIFGICVLRIVWIYTVFSTYRTFEMLIVSYPVSWIVTLVAQYVCYGIVKRKTVAAMSSGGKSI
;
A
#
# COMPACT_ATOMS: atom_id res chain seq x y z
N MET A 1 13.75 -22.19 7.57
CA MET A 1 13.02 -20.93 7.57
C MET A 1 13.81 -19.79 6.92
N PHE A 2 15.13 -19.90 6.86
CA PHE A 2 16.01 -18.93 6.23
C PHE A 2 16.77 -19.65 5.11
N ASP A 3 16.07 -19.92 3.99
CA ASP A 3 16.66 -20.58 2.82
C ASP A 3 17.58 -19.57 2.11
N ARG A 4 18.82 -19.97 1.85
CA ARG A 4 19.90 -19.10 1.35
C ARG A 4 19.73 -18.66 -0.11
N ASN A 5 18.75 -19.23 -0.86
CA ASN A 5 18.58 -19.04 -2.31
C ASN A 5 17.23 -18.43 -2.71
N THR A 6 16.72 -17.45 -1.98
CA THR A 6 15.44 -16.79 -2.29
C THR A 6 15.57 -15.56 -3.19
N GLU A 7 16.78 -15.09 -3.45
CA GLU A 7 17.05 -13.96 -4.34
C GLU A 7 16.73 -14.31 -5.80
N MET A 8 16.15 -13.37 -6.52
CA MET A 8 15.78 -13.54 -7.92
C MET A 8 16.46 -12.49 -8.78
N ASP A 9 17.37 -12.92 -9.65
CA ASP A 9 17.86 -12.05 -10.70
C ASP A 9 16.73 -11.74 -11.69
N MET A 10 16.35 -10.47 -11.79
CA MET A 10 15.28 -9.97 -12.66
C MET A 10 15.81 -9.48 -14.03
N THR A 11 17.13 -9.49 -14.20
CA THR A 11 17.78 -8.96 -15.41
C THR A 11 17.88 -9.99 -16.53
N GLU A 12 17.67 -11.29 -16.23
CA GLU A 12 17.80 -12.39 -17.18
C GLU A 12 16.62 -13.37 -17.13
N GLY A 13 16.58 -14.30 -18.07
CA GLY A 13 15.62 -15.40 -18.11
C GLY A 13 14.19 -15.01 -18.50
N PRO A 14 13.22 -15.93 -18.33
CA PRO A 14 11.84 -15.80 -18.80
C PRO A 14 11.06 -14.80 -17.94
N LEU A 15 10.84 -13.62 -18.47
CA LEU A 15 10.31 -12.45 -17.76
C LEU A 15 8.92 -12.69 -17.17
N PHE A 16 7.97 -13.22 -17.95
CA PHE A 16 6.58 -13.39 -17.49
C PHE A 16 6.49 -14.37 -16.31
N LYS A 17 7.19 -15.51 -16.39
CA LYS A 17 7.22 -16.50 -15.30
C LYS A 17 7.79 -15.91 -14.01
N LYS A 18 8.86 -15.10 -14.12
CA LYS A 18 9.47 -14.42 -12.97
C LYS A 18 8.56 -13.33 -12.38
N LEU A 19 7.88 -12.54 -13.24
CA LEU A 19 6.88 -11.55 -12.77
C LEU A 19 5.76 -12.20 -11.97
N VAL A 20 5.20 -13.32 -12.46
CA VAL A 20 4.15 -14.08 -11.76
C VAL A 20 4.68 -14.62 -10.43
N ALA A 21 5.86 -15.27 -10.45
CA ALA A 21 6.47 -15.83 -9.23
C ALA A 21 6.78 -14.76 -8.16
N TYR A 22 7.08 -13.55 -8.59
CA TYR A 22 7.32 -12.41 -7.70
C TYR A 22 6.01 -11.78 -7.18
N ALA A 23 4.99 -11.63 -8.05
CA ALA A 23 3.74 -10.97 -7.73
C ALA A 23 2.87 -11.79 -6.76
N ILE A 24 2.83 -13.13 -6.90
CA ILE A 24 1.96 -14.00 -6.10
C ILE A 24 2.22 -13.86 -4.59
N PRO A 25 3.46 -13.94 -4.06
CA PRO A 25 3.67 -13.77 -2.62
C PRO A 25 3.30 -12.38 -2.12
N ILE A 26 3.49 -11.31 -2.91
CA ILE A 26 3.09 -9.96 -2.53
C ILE A 26 1.57 -9.84 -2.49
N MET A 27 0.88 -10.39 -3.48
CA MET A 27 -0.58 -10.44 -3.52
C MET A 27 -1.14 -11.18 -2.30
N LEU A 28 -0.60 -12.36 -1.99
CA LEU A 28 -0.99 -13.14 -0.81
C LEU A 28 -0.72 -12.37 0.48
N THR A 29 0.41 -11.67 0.59
CA THR A 29 0.74 -10.81 1.73
C THR A 29 -0.33 -9.76 1.97
N GLY A 30 -0.75 -9.06 0.92
CA GLY A 30 -1.77 -8.03 1.02
C GLY A 30 -3.16 -8.58 1.35
N ILE A 31 -3.55 -9.71 0.74
CA ILE A 31 -4.81 -10.40 1.07
C ILE A 31 -4.82 -10.84 2.54
N LEU A 32 -3.73 -11.43 3.03
CA LEU A 32 -3.61 -11.83 4.43
C LEU A 32 -3.72 -10.62 5.37
N GLN A 33 -3.12 -9.47 5.04
CA GLN A 33 -3.29 -8.24 5.83
C GLN A 33 -4.76 -7.81 5.92
N LEU A 34 -5.50 -7.86 4.81
CA LEU A 34 -6.94 -7.53 4.83
C LEU A 34 -7.73 -8.52 5.69
N LEU A 35 -7.41 -9.81 5.62
CA LEU A 35 -8.06 -10.83 6.45
C LEU A 35 -7.75 -10.66 7.96
N PHE A 36 -6.51 -10.32 8.31
CA PHE A 36 -6.14 -10.05 9.71
C PHE A 36 -6.85 -8.80 10.24
N ASN A 37 -6.92 -7.72 9.45
CA ASN A 37 -7.68 -6.53 9.84
C ASN A 37 -9.18 -6.83 10.02
N ALA A 38 -9.76 -7.66 9.15
CA ALA A 38 -11.13 -8.10 9.31
C ALA A 38 -11.33 -8.95 10.59
N ALA A 39 -10.39 -9.86 10.90
CA ALA A 39 -10.41 -10.65 12.12
C ALA A 39 -10.36 -9.77 13.38
N ASP A 40 -9.52 -8.73 13.40
CA ASP A 40 -9.43 -7.76 14.48
C ASP A 40 -10.79 -7.09 14.74
N LEU A 41 -11.44 -6.61 13.68
CA LEU A 41 -12.76 -5.98 13.76
C LEU A 41 -13.86 -6.95 14.24
N ILE A 42 -13.82 -8.20 13.80
CA ILE A 42 -14.76 -9.24 14.24
C ILE A 42 -14.59 -9.54 15.74
N VAL A 43 -13.35 -9.69 16.20
CA VAL A 43 -13.07 -9.94 17.62
C VAL A 43 -13.54 -8.77 18.49
N VAL A 44 -13.21 -7.54 18.10
CA VAL A 44 -13.69 -6.34 18.82
C VAL A 44 -15.20 -6.25 18.84
N GLY A 45 -15.85 -6.37 17.68
CA GLY A 45 -17.29 -6.22 17.56
C GLY A 45 -18.09 -7.28 18.34
N ARG A 46 -17.56 -8.52 18.40
CA ARG A 46 -18.23 -9.63 19.06
C ARG A 46 -17.99 -9.70 20.57
N PHE A 47 -16.80 -9.32 21.04
CA PHE A 47 -16.38 -9.54 22.43
C PHE A 47 -16.12 -8.26 23.23
N ALA A 48 -15.82 -7.13 22.60
CA ALA A 48 -15.55 -5.86 23.30
C ALA A 48 -16.75 -4.87 23.27
N GLY A 49 -17.77 -5.17 22.46
CA GLY A 49 -19.01 -4.38 22.40
C GLY A 49 -19.00 -3.24 21.37
N ARG A 50 -20.16 -2.57 21.23
CA ARG A 50 -20.40 -1.55 20.20
C ARG A 50 -19.51 -0.33 20.32
N THR A 51 -19.29 0.16 21.55
CA THR A 51 -18.45 1.35 21.80
C THR A 51 -17.00 1.09 21.41
N ALA A 52 -16.47 -0.09 21.73
CA ALA A 52 -15.13 -0.50 21.34
C ALA A 52 -14.98 -0.62 19.81
N LEU A 53 -15.97 -1.19 19.14
CA LEU A 53 -15.98 -1.27 17.67
C LEU A 53 -16.04 0.12 17.02
N ALA A 54 -16.86 1.02 17.57
CA ALA A 54 -16.93 2.41 17.13
C ALA A 54 -15.59 3.15 17.35
N ALA A 55 -14.92 2.89 18.48
CA ALA A 55 -13.62 3.48 18.78
C ALA A 55 -12.55 3.05 17.75
N VAL A 56 -12.43 1.75 17.47
CA VAL A 56 -11.48 1.25 16.46
C VAL A 56 -11.84 1.76 15.07
N GLY A 57 -13.13 1.73 14.70
CA GLY A 57 -13.60 2.20 13.39
C GLY A 57 -13.34 3.69 13.16
N SER A 58 -13.57 4.55 14.14
CA SER A 58 -13.33 6.00 14.03
C SER A 58 -11.86 6.36 13.85
N THR A 59 -10.95 5.53 14.39
CA THR A 59 -9.50 5.77 14.29
C THR A 59 -8.88 5.33 12.95
N THR A 60 -9.57 4.46 12.19
CA THR A 60 -9.02 3.86 10.96
C THR A 60 -8.62 4.91 9.92
N SER A 61 -9.45 5.92 9.67
CA SER A 61 -9.15 6.97 8.69
C SER A 61 -7.92 7.79 9.08
N LEU A 62 -7.79 8.13 10.37
CA LEU A 62 -6.68 8.90 10.89
C LEU A 62 -5.38 8.10 10.87
N THR A 63 -5.45 6.84 11.29
CA THR A 63 -4.32 5.92 11.24
C THR A 63 -3.83 5.72 9.80
N ASN A 64 -4.75 5.48 8.87
CA ASN A 64 -4.40 5.34 7.47
C ASN A 64 -3.75 6.60 6.89
N LEU A 65 -4.24 7.78 7.22
CA LEU A 65 -3.65 9.04 6.76
C LEU A 65 -2.19 9.18 7.21
N LEU A 66 -1.94 8.98 8.51
CA LEU A 66 -0.60 9.14 9.08
C LEU A 66 0.35 8.02 8.63
N VAL A 67 -0.09 6.77 8.71
CA VAL A 67 0.77 5.61 8.45
C VAL A 67 1.13 5.47 6.96
N ASN A 68 0.15 5.64 6.07
CA ASN A 68 0.39 5.42 4.64
C ASN A 68 1.41 6.41 4.04
N VAL A 69 1.43 7.66 4.50
CA VAL A 69 2.39 8.66 4.02
C VAL A 69 3.82 8.19 4.28
N PHE A 70 4.10 7.76 5.50
CA PHE A 70 5.46 7.32 5.89
C PHE A 70 5.80 5.94 5.34
N MET A 71 4.83 5.03 5.26
CA MET A 71 5.01 3.72 4.63
C MET A 71 5.42 3.85 3.16
N MET A 72 4.84 4.82 2.42
CA MET A 72 5.20 5.04 1.02
C MET A 72 6.67 5.44 0.83
N ILE A 73 7.35 5.98 1.85
CA ILE A 73 8.79 6.27 1.76
C ILE A 73 9.60 4.98 1.55
N SER A 74 9.14 3.84 2.06
CA SER A 74 9.79 2.55 1.86
C SER A 74 9.87 2.10 0.39
N ILE A 75 9.02 2.66 -0.48
CA ILE A 75 9.10 2.47 -1.93
C ILE A 75 10.45 2.98 -2.47
N GLY A 76 10.94 4.10 -1.93
CA GLY A 76 12.26 4.63 -2.28
C GLY A 76 13.40 3.66 -1.95
N VAL A 77 13.29 2.93 -0.84
CA VAL A 77 14.24 1.87 -0.49
C VAL A 77 14.25 0.76 -1.54
N SER A 78 13.05 0.29 -1.92
CA SER A 78 12.92 -0.76 -2.93
C SER A 78 13.56 -0.36 -4.27
N VAL A 79 13.39 0.88 -4.70
CA VAL A 79 13.97 1.37 -5.96
C VAL A 79 15.48 1.54 -5.85
N ALA A 80 16.00 2.18 -4.80
CA ALA A 80 17.42 2.42 -4.62
C ALA A 80 18.21 1.09 -4.50
N VAL A 81 17.72 0.16 -3.67
CA VAL A 81 18.33 -1.18 -3.54
C VAL A 81 18.26 -1.96 -4.86
N ALA A 82 17.10 -1.94 -5.57
CA ALA A 82 16.97 -2.66 -6.84
C ALA A 82 17.94 -2.13 -7.91
N GLN A 83 18.17 -0.82 -7.98
CA GLN A 83 19.10 -0.24 -8.95
C GLN A 83 20.55 -0.61 -8.65
N HIS A 84 21.01 -0.48 -7.40
CA HIS A 84 22.37 -0.88 -7.02
C HIS A 84 22.59 -2.40 -7.12
N TYR A 85 21.57 -3.20 -6.77
CA TYR A 85 21.63 -4.65 -6.94
C TYR A 85 21.75 -5.05 -8.42
N GLY A 86 20.95 -4.42 -9.29
CA GLY A 86 21.04 -4.63 -10.74
C GLY A 86 22.35 -4.15 -11.35
N ALA A 87 23.00 -3.13 -10.77
CA ALA A 87 24.31 -2.64 -11.17
C ALA A 87 25.47 -3.52 -10.67
N HIS A 88 25.20 -4.55 -9.86
CA HIS A 88 26.20 -5.39 -9.20
C HIS A 88 27.15 -4.60 -8.29
N GLU A 89 26.59 -3.65 -7.53
CA GLU A 89 27.31 -2.78 -6.58
C GLU A 89 26.99 -3.20 -5.12
N PRO A 90 27.59 -4.27 -4.58
CA PRO A 90 27.22 -4.83 -3.27
C PRO A 90 27.44 -3.83 -2.12
N ASP A 91 28.52 -3.05 -2.14
CA ASP A 91 28.80 -2.06 -1.11
C ASP A 91 27.75 -0.94 -1.06
N GLU A 92 27.27 -0.52 -2.24
CA GLU A 92 26.20 0.49 -2.36
C GLU A 92 24.85 -0.06 -1.87
N VAL A 93 24.58 -1.35 -2.09
CA VAL A 93 23.41 -2.04 -1.56
C VAL A 93 23.46 -2.08 -0.03
N GLU A 94 24.56 -2.50 0.56
CA GLU A 94 24.76 -2.56 2.01
C GLU A 94 24.59 -1.18 2.67
N GLN A 95 25.21 -0.14 2.11
CA GLN A 95 25.05 1.24 2.57
C GLN A 95 23.61 1.72 2.47
N THR A 96 22.90 1.36 1.40
CA THR A 96 21.49 1.72 1.21
C THR A 96 20.61 1.03 2.24
N VAL A 97 20.83 -0.26 2.50
CA VAL A 97 20.09 -1.05 3.51
C VAL A 97 20.37 -0.49 4.92
N SER A 98 21.63 -0.25 5.27
CA SER A 98 22.02 0.35 6.56
C SER A 98 21.33 1.70 6.77
N THR A 99 21.40 2.60 5.78
CA THR A 99 20.74 3.91 5.82
C THR A 99 19.22 3.76 5.94
N ALA A 100 18.62 2.86 5.16
CA ALA A 100 17.18 2.63 5.18
C ALA A 100 16.69 2.12 6.54
N MET A 101 17.40 1.17 7.14
CA MET A 101 17.05 0.62 8.45
C MET A 101 17.19 1.67 9.56
N PHE A 102 18.21 2.52 9.51
CA PHE A 102 18.35 3.63 10.45
C PHE A 102 17.22 4.65 10.28
N MET A 103 16.91 5.04 9.03
CA MET A 103 15.78 5.92 8.71
C MET A 103 14.45 5.35 9.20
N SER A 104 14.24 4.04 9.09
CA SER A 104 13.00 3.40 9.51
C SER A 104 12.74 3.56 11.01
N VAL A 105 13.79 3.43 11.83
CA VAL A 105 13.71 3.66 13.29
C VAL A 105 13.40 5.13 13.59
N LEU A 106 14.12 6.08 12.97
CA LEU A 106 13.87 7.50 13.17
C LEU A 106 12.48 7.91 12.75
N LEU A 107 12.03 7.52 11.57
CA LEU A 107 10.69 7.82 11.07
C LEU A 107 9.61 7.14 11.94
N GLY A 108 9.83 5.90 12.34
CA GLY A 108 8.92 5.18 13.22
C GLY A 108 8.75 5.86 14.58
N VAL A 109 9.86 6.30 15.20
CA VAL A 109 9.83 7.07 16.45
C VAL A 109 9.16 8.41 16.23
N ALA A 110 9.44 9.12 15.14
CA ALA A 110 8.79 10.40 14.82
C ALA A 110 7.27 10.22 14.68
N VAL A 111 6.81 9.20 13.93
CA VAL A 111 5.38 8.90 13.77
C VAL A 111 4.74 8.52 15.12
N CYS A 112 5.44 7.74 15.94
CA CYS A 112 4.98 7.40 17.29
C CYS A 112 4.74 8.67 18.13
N LEU A 113 5.73 9.56 18.21
CA LEU A 113 5.64 10.79 19.01
C LEU A 113 4.56 11.75 18.48
N ILE A 114 4.55 11.97 17.16
CA ILE A 114 3.54 12.83 16.50
C ILE A 114 2.14 12.23 16.72
N GLY A 115 1.97 10.94 16.49
CA GLY A 115 0.70 10.25 16.64
C GLY A 115 0.18 10.29 18.08
N MET A 116 1.06 10.05 19.07
CA MET A 116 0.68 10.13 20.49
C MET A 116 0.28 11.54 20.91
N ALA A 117 0.95 12.56 20.39
CA ALA A 117 0.63 13.95 20.71
C ALA A 117 -0.63 14.45 19.99
N ALA A 118 -0.79 14.07 18.72
CA ALA A 118 -1.85 14.56 17.84
C ALA A 118 -3.18 13.80 17.95
N CYS A 119 -3.19 12.56 18.46
CA CYS A 119 -4.38 11.69 18.43
C CYS A 119 -5.62 12.34 19.09
N LYS A 120 -5.49 12.92 20.28
CA LYS A 120 -6.64 13.52 20.98
C LYS A 120 -7.18 14.78 20.29
N PRO A 121 -6.36 15.80 19.94
CA PRO A 121 -6.85 16.96 19.19
C PRO A 121 -7.43 16.62 17.83
N MET A 122 -6.85 15.64 17.11
CA MET A 122 -7.36 15.23 15.80
C MET A 122 -8.72 14.52 15.91
N LEU A 123 -8.89 13.61 16.87
CA LEU A 123 -10.18 12.95 17.11
C LEU A 123 -11.28 13.96 17.51
N LYS A 124 -10.95 14.97 18.32
CA LYS A 124 -11.87 16.07 18.62
C LYS A 124 -12.25 16.88 17.39
N ALA A 125 -11.27 17.23 16.56
CA ALA A 125 -11.50 17.96 15.30
C ALA A 125 -12.37 17.17 14.30
N MET A 126 -12.32 15.82 14.36
CA MET A 126 -13.16 14.93 13.56
C MET A 126 -14.59 14.74 14.11
N GLY A 127 -14.91 15.35 15.28
CA GLY A 127 -16.23 15.23 15.90
C GLY A 127 -16.50 13.86 16.52
N SER A 128 -15.46 13.18 17.02
CA SER A 128 -15.65 11.90 17.73
C SER A 128 -16.51 12.11 18.97
N PRO A 129 -17.55 11.26 19.21
CA PRO A 129 -18.43 11.37 20.38
C PRO A 129 -17.66 11.23 21.68
N ASP A 130 -18.10 11.93 22.74
CA ASP A 130 -17.42 11.96 24.04
C ASP A 130 -17.37 10.59 24.73
N ASP A 131 -18.34 9.72 24.48
CA ASP A 131 -18.42 8.36 25.02
C ASP A 131 -17.44 7.38 24.36
N VAL A 132 -16.91 7.73 23.18
CA VAL A 132 -15.99 6.88 22.38
C VAL A 132 -14.56 7.42 22.39
N ILE A 133 -14.38 8.75 22.58
CA ILE A 133 -13.10 9.41 22.36
C ILE A 133 -11.96 8.87 23.23
N ASP A 134 -12.23 8.57 24.51
CA ASP A 134 -11.19 8.09 25.42
C ASP A 134 -10.70 6.69 25.04
N GLN A 135 -11.60 5.81 24.57
CA GLN A 135 -11.24 4.50 24.05
C GLN A 135 -10.47 4.61 22.74
N SER A 136 -10.86 5.53 21.86
CA SER A 136 -10.16 5.82 20.61
C SER A 136 -8.74 6.33 20.84
N VAL A 137 -8.56 7.25 21.80
CA VAL A 137 -7.25 7.77 22.21
C VAL A 137 -6.38 6.66 22.80
N LEU A 138 -6.94 5.81 23.65
CA LEU A 138 -6.21 4.68 24.24
C LEU A 138 -5.75 3.70 23.15
N TYR A 139 -6.65 3.32 22.24
CA TYR A 139 -6.33 2.48 21.10
C TYR A 139 -5.19 3.07 20.26
N MET A 140 -5.32 4.33 19.85
CA MET A 140 -4.33 4.98 19.00
C MET A 140 -2.96 5.11 19.69
N ARG A 141 -2.93 5.46 20.96
CA ARG A 141 -1.66 5.57 21.70
C ARG A 141 -0.91 4.24 21.73
N ILE A 142 -1.59 3.15 22.04
CA ILE A 142 -0.98 1.81 22.03
C ILE A 142 -0.56 1.41 20.62
N TYR A 143 -1.40 1.68 19.61
CA TYR A 143 -1.10 1.42 18.22
C TYR A 143 0.15 2.16 17.74
N PHE A 144 0.31 3.44 18.13
CA PHE A 144 1.48 4.24 17.74
C PHE A 144 2.79 3.76 18.40
N ILE A 145 2.74 3.08 19.55
CA ILE A 145 3.92 2.41 20.13
C ILE A 145 4.44 1.31 19.19
N GLY A 146 3.58 0.70 18.38
CA GLY A 146 3.97 -0.28 17.34
C GLY A 146 4.62 0.34 16.09
N MET A 147 4.54 1.66 15.87
CA MET A 147 5.00 2.32 14.64
C MET A 147 6.49 2.15 14.34
N PRO A 148 7.42 2.23 15.31
CA PRO A 148 8.81 1.94 15.02
C PRO A 148 9.02 0.56 14.42
N ALA A 149 8.37 -0.46 14.98
CA ALA A 149 8.43 -1.83 14.47
C ALA A 149 7.78 -1.96 13.09
N PHE A 150 6.63 -1.32 12.88
CA PHE A 150 5.94 -1.29 11.58
C PHE A 150 6.82 -0.69 10.48
N MET A 151 7.52 0.42 10.76
CA MET A 151 8.43 1.05 9.80
C MET A 151 9.64 0.17 9.52
N VAL A 152 10.25 -0.41 10.55
CA VAL A 152 11.37 -1.36 10.42
C VAL A 152 10.99 -2.54 9.52
N TYR A 153 9.81 -3.13 9.74
CA TYR A 153 9.31 -4.21 8.89
C TYR A 153 9.15 -3.76 7.43
N ASN A 154 8.47 -2.62 7.18
CA ASN A 154 8.20 -2.17 5.81
C ASN A 154 9.48 -1.81 5.03
N PHE A 155 10.43 -1.15 5.66
CA PHE A 155 11.71 -0.80 5.03
C PHE A 155 12.56 -2.03 4.75
N GLY A 156 12.70 -2.93 5.72
CA GLY A 156 13.43 -4.18 5.52
C GLY A 156 12.77 -5.12 4.52
N ALA A 157 11.43 -5.24 4.54
CA ALA A 157 10.69 -5.99 3.54
C ALA A 157 10.83 -5.39 2.13
N SER A 158 10.94 -4.05 2.01
CA SER A 158 11.18 -3.38 0.74
C SER A 158 12.59 -3.66 0.20
N ALA A 159 13.60 -3.74 1.07
CA ALA A 159 14.95 -4.15 0.71
C ALA A 159 14.99 -5.61 0.23
N LEU A 160 14.36 -6.55 0.95
CA LEU A 160 14.26 -7.95 0.54
C LEU A 160 13.56 -8.10 -0.81
N ARG A 161 12.44 -7.42 -1.00
CA ARG A 161 11.71 -7.42 -2.28
C ARG A 161 12.54 -6.86 -3.43
N ALA A 162 13.39 -5.87 -3.19
CA ALA A 162 14.23 -5.27 -4.21
C ALA A 162 15.21 -6.25 -4.87
N VAL A 163 15.70 -7.24 -4.12
CA VAL A 163 16.57 -8.33 -4.62
C VAL A 163 15.78 -9.57 -5.09
N GLY A 164 14.45 -9.49 -5.09
CA GLY A 164 13.60 -10.57 -5.58
C GLY A 164 13.04 -11.51 -4.53
N ASP A 165 13.39 -11.31 -3.26
CA ASP A 165 12.86 -12.13 -2.18
C ASP A 165 11.52 -11.58 -1.67
N THR A 166 10.46 -12.13 -2.19
CA THR A 166 9.09 -11.83 -1.77
C THR A 166 8.53 -12.85 -0.77
N ARG A 167 9.18 -14.02 -0.65
CA ARG A 167 8.70 -15.13 0.19
C ARG A 167 8.97 -14.90 1.67
N ARG A 168 10.18 -14.46 2.03
CA ARG A 168 10.52 -14.20 3.43
C ARG A 168 9.62 -13.13 4.06
N PRO A 169 9.42 -11.93 3.46
CA PRO A 169 8.46 -10.95 4.00
C PRO A 169 7.03 -11.50 4.16
N MET A 170 6.55 -12.31 3.21
CA MET A 170 5.25 -12.96 3.31
C MET A 170 5.18 -13.91 4.51
N GLN A 171 6.20 -14.77 4.70
CA GLN A 171 6.25 -15.71 5.83
C GLN A 171 6.27 -14.97 7.18
N PHE A 172 7.06 -13.91 7.30
CA PHE A 172 7.16 -13.12 8.53
C PHE A 172 5.83 -12.48 8.89
N LEU A 173 5.14 -11.91 7.90
CA LEU A 173 3.83 -11.32 8.12
C LEU A 173 2.76 -12.38 8.44
N THR A 174 2.81 -13.54 7.79
CA THR A 174 1.86 -14.63 8.06
C THR A 174 1.99 -15.12 9.52
N ILE A 175 3.21 -15.33 9.99
CA ILE A 175 3.45 -15.75 11.37
C ILE A 175 3.01 -14.66 12.35
N ALA A 176 3.40 -13.41 12.11
CA ALA A 176 3.00 -12.29 12.95
C ALA A 176 1.47 -12.11 12.97
N GLY A 177 0.80 -12.30 11.83
CA GLY A 177 -0.65 -12.23 11.73
C GLY A 177 -1.38 -13.35 12.47
N ILE A 178 -0.88 -14.59 12.41
CA ILE A 178 -1.42 -15.70 13.21
C ILE A 178 -1.26 -15.41 14.70
N ILE A 179 -0.09 -14.92 15.12
CA ILE A 179 0.15 -14.53 16.51
C ILE A 179 -0.77 -13.38 16.91
N ASN A 180 -1.00 -12.39 16.02
CA ASN A 180 -1.94 -11.29 16.26
C ASN A 180 -3.34 -11.82 16.57
N VAL A 181 -3.89 -12.74 15.76
CA VAL A 181 -5.22 -13.34 15.99
C VAL A 181 -5.27 -14.06 17.32
N ILE A 182 -4.24 -14.86 17.64
CA ILE A 182 -4.15 -15.57 18.93
C ILE A 182 -4.12 -14.58 20.10
N LEU A 183 -3.28 -13.55 19.99
CA LEU A 183 -3.18 -12.52 21.04
C LEU A 183 -4.49 -11.73 21.19
N ASN A 184 -5.19 -11.42 20.08
CA ASN A 184 -6.50 -10.79 20.16
C ASN A 184 -7.50 -11.61 20.96
N VAL A 185 -7.56 -12.92 20.73
CA VAL A 185 -8.43 -13.81 21.53
C VAL A 185 -8.01 -13.77 23.00
N ILE A 186 -6.74 -13.89 23.31
CA ILE A 186 -6.23 -13.89 24.69
C ILE A 186 -6.52 -12.55 25.37
N THR A 187 -6.18 -11.44 24.75
CA THR A 187 -6.27 -10.10 25.40
C THR A 187 -7.71 -9.57 25.48
N VAL A 188 -8.52 -9.85 24.45
CA VAL A 188 -9.90 -9.33 24.39
C VAL A 188 -10.88 -10.27 25.08
N VAL A 189 -10.77 -11.59 24.87
CA VAL A 189 -11.74 -12.58 25.39
C VAL A 189 -11.38 -13.00 26.81
N ASN A 190 -10.11 -13.37 27.05
CA ASN A 190 -9.69 -13.89 28.37
C ASN A 190 -9.41 -12.75 29.35
N PHE A 191 -8.61 -11.76 28.97
CA PHE A 191 -8.26 -10.64 29.84
C PHE A 191 -9.26 -9.48 29.81
N LYS A 192 -10.23 -9.48 28.88
CA LYS A 192 -11.29 -8.48 28.73
C LYS A 192 -10.77 -7.03 28.61
N LEU A 193 -9.61 -6.85 27.95
CA LEU A 193 -8.97 -5.54 27.81
C LEU A 193 -9.65 -4.64 26.75
N GLY A 194 -10.70 -5.11 26.09
CA GLY A 194 -11.43 -4.32 25.08
C GLY A 194 -10.53 -3.79 23.96
N VAL A 195 -10.61 -2.49 23.68
CA VAL A 195 -9.81 -1.84 22.61
C VAL A 195 -8.31 -1.89 22.87
N ALA A 196 -7.89 -1.82 24.14
CA ALA A 196 -6.48 -1.91 24.50
C ALA A 196 -5.90 -3.28 24.15
N GLY A 197 -6.69 -4.35 24.31
CA GLY A 197 -6.28 -5.71 23.96
C GLY A 197 -5.92 -5.86 22.49
N VAL A 198 -6.75 -5.33 21.58
CA VAL A 198 -6.50 -5.39 20.14
C VAL A 198 -5.29 -4.54 19.78
N ALA A 199 -5.16 -3.34 20.32
CA ALA A 199 -4.01 -2.48 20.05
C ALA A 199 -2.68 -3.12 20.51
N ILE A 200 -2.69 -3.78 21.68
CA ILE A 200 -1.52 -4.53 22.19
C ILE A 200 -1.19 -5.69 21.27
N ALA A 201 -2.19 -6.50 20.89
CA ALA A 201 -1.98 -7.64 19.98
C ALA A 201 -1.37 -7.19 18.64
N THR A 202 -1.89 -6.10 18.06
CA THR A 202 -1.38 -5.52 16.82
C THR A 202 0.05 -5.00 17.00
N SER A 203 0.33 -4.24 18.06
CA SER A 203 1.67 -3.72 18.32
C SER A 203 2.69 -4.85 18.53
N VAL A 204 2.36 -5.85 19.34
CA VAL A 204 3.25 -7.01 19.58
C VAL A 204 3.53 -7.77 18.29
N SER A 205 2.53 -8.02 17.45
CA SER A 205 2.72 -8.70 16.17
C SER A 205 3.60 -7.89 15.20
N GLN A 206 3.51 -6.55 15.22
CA GLN A 206 4.40 -5.68 14.45
C GLN A 206 5.86 -5.80 14.93
N TYR A 207 6.11 -5.85 16.23
CA TYR A 207 7.47 -6.08 16.76
C TYR A 207 8.00 -7.46 16.37
N ILE A 208 7.17 -8.50 16.38
CA ILE A 208 7.57 -9.86 15.95
C ILE A 208 7.97 -9.85 14.47
N SER A 209 7.18 -9.23 13.59
CA SER A 209 7.51 -9.15 12.16
C SER A 209 8.79 -8.34 11.92
N ALA A 210 9.00 -7.25 12.67
CA ALA A 210 10.21 -6.43 12.61
C ALA A 210 11.46 -7.23 13.05
N ILE A 211 11.36 -7.98 14.15
CA ILE A 211 12.44 -8.85 14.63
C ILE A 211 12.81 -9.88 13.56
N PHE A 212 11.85 -10.52 12.91
CA PHE A 212 12.14 -11.49 11.86
C PHE A 212 12.84 -10.86 10.66
N VAL A 213 12.42 -9.67 10.24
CA VAL A 213 13.08 -8.95 9.14
C VAL A 213 14.51 -8.57 9.52
N VAL A 214 14.74 -7.99 10.71
CA VAL A 214 16.07 -7.62 11.18
C VAL A 214 16.98 -8.85 11.29
N LEU A 215 16.49 -9.94 11.91
CA LEU A 215 17.25 -11.19 12.01
C LEU A 215 17.59 -11.77 10.63
N SER A 216 16.69 -11.63 9.66
CA SER A 216 16.94 -12.06 8.29
C SER A 216 18.06 -11.26 7.64
N LEU A 217 18.07 -9.92 7.82
CA LEU A 217 19.10 -9.04 7.26
C LEU A 217 20.46 -9.22 7.95
N VAL A 218 20.48 -9.45 9.27
CA VAL A 218 21.71 -9.68 10.04
C VAL A 218 22.36 -11.03 9.74
N ARG A 219 21.53 -12.06 9.48
CA ARG A 219 22.04 -13.42 9.25
C ARG A 219 22.34 -13.74 7.78
N THR A 220 21.95 -12.88 6.87
CA THR A 220 22.22 -13.13 5.45
C THR A 220 23.70 -12.91 5.15
N GLU A 221 24.23 -13.74 4.26
CA GLU A 221 25.60 -13.60 3.73
C GLU A 221 25.61 -12.83 2.38
N SER A 222 24.46 -12.29 1.97
CA SER A 222 24.32 -11.54 0.72
C SER A 222 24.64 -10.05 0.91
N CYS A 223 24.62 -9.30 -0.19
CA CYS A 223 24.80 -7.85 -0.17
C CYS A 223 23.76 -7.06 0.66
N LEU A 224 22.69 -7.74 1.14
CA LEU A 224 21.71 -7.16 2.08
C LEU A 224 22.15 -7.25 3.54
N HIS A 225 23.37 -7.74 3.83
CA HIS A 225 23.85 -7.90 5.20
C HIS A 225 23.75 -6.58 5.98
N LEU A 226 23.15 -6.66 7.18
CA LEU A 226 23.01 -5.51 8.08
C LEU A 226 23.94 -5.67 9.29
N ASP A 227 24.99 -4.88 9.32
CA ASP A 227 25.80 -4.76 10.53
C ASP A 227 25.19 -3.71 11.47
N ILE A 228 24.49 -4.19 12.52
CA ILE A 228 23.84 -3.32 13.50
C ILE A 228 24.87 -2.44 14.26
N ARG A 229 26.10 -2.90 14.42
CA ARG A 229 27.12 -2.18 15.20
C ARG A 229 27.74 -1.02 14.41
N HIS A 230 27.74 -1.10 13.10
CA HIS A 230 28.33 -0.11 12.20
C HIS A 230 27.29 0.58 11.31
N MET A 231 26.02 0.58 11.73
CA MET A 231 24.96 1.30 11.00
C MET A 231 25.33 2.79 10.86
N ARG A 232 25.35 3.26 9.62
CA ARG A 232 25.63 4.67 9.29
C ARG A 232 24.58 5.20 8.34
N MET A 233 24.31 6.49 8.47
CA MET A 233 23.48 7.22 7.52
C MET A 233 24.36 7.84 6.43
N HIS A 234 24.12 7.50 5.18
CA HIS A 234 24.79 8.10 4.02
C HIS A 234 23.82 9.12 3.39
N ARG A 235 24.26 10.38 3.28
CA ARG A 235 23.43 11.48 2.81
C ARG A 235 22.91 11.27 1.37
N ASP A 236 23.73 10.73 0.51
CA ASP A 236 23.39 10.38 -0.86
C ASP A 236 22.27 9.32 -0.91
N LYS A 237 22.35 8.30 -0.05
CA LYS A 237 21.31 7.25 0.05
C LYS A 237 20.00 7.78 0.63
N ILE A 238 20.07 8.66 1.63
CA ILE A 238 18.86 9.36 2.13
C ILE A 238 18.18 10.11 1.00
N LEU A 239 18.95 10.91 0.23
CA LEU A 239 18.40 11.69 -0.87
C LEU A 239 17.81 10.80 -1.98
N ALA A 240 18.48 9.68 -2.29
CA ALA A 240 17.99 8.70 -3.26
C ALA A 240 16.65 8.09 -2.82
N ILE A 241 16.55 7.65 -1.56
CA ILE A 241 15.31 7.10 -0.99
C ILE A 241 14.19 8.13 -0.97
N LEU A 242 14.48 9.36 -0.50
CA LEU A 242 13.48 10.43 -0.41
C LEU A 242 13.02 10.94 -1.77
N LYS A 243 13.89 10.97 -2.77
CA LYS A 243 13.57 11.40 -4.14
C LYS A 243 12.43 10.57 -4.75
N VAL A 244 12.35 9.30 -4.41
CA VAL A 244 11.28 8.40 -4.87
C VAL A 244 10.16 8.28 -3.84
N GLY A 245 10.50 8.13 -2.56
CA GLY A 245 9.55 7.85 -1.49
C GLY A 245 8.70 9.05 -1.09
N LEU A 246 9.28 10.25 -1.02
CA LEU A 246 8.54 11.45 -0.59
C LEU A 246 7.43 11.85 -1.57
N PRO A 247 7.64 11.88 -2.90
CA PRO A 247 6.54 12.11 -3.84
C PRO A 247 5.46 11.02 -3.75
N ALA A 248 5.83 9.74 -3.53
CA ALA A 248 4.86 8.67 -3.35
C ALA A 248 4.00 8.87 -2.08
N GLY A 249 4.63 9.30 -0.99
CA GLY A 249 3.93 9.65 0.26
C GLY A 249 2.99 10.84 0.08
N LEU A 250 3.43 11.90 -0.59
CA LEU A 250 2.59 13.06 -0.90
C LEU A 250 1.39 12.69 -1.78
N GLN A 251 1.59 11.83 -2.78
CA GLN A 251 0.50 11.29 -3.59
C GLN A 251 -0.55 10.58 -2.72
N SER A 252 -0.10 9.72 -1.80
CA SER A 252 -1.00 9.00 -0.88
C SER A 252 -1.78 9.94 0.03
N PHE A 253 -1.15 11.01 0.53
CA PHE A 253 -1.78 12.04 1.34
C PHE A 253 -2.90 12.75 0.56
N VAL A 254 -2.62 13.23 -0.66
CA VAL A 254 -3.60 13.93 -1.49
C VAL A 254 -4.76 12.99 -1.89
N PHE A 255 -4.48 11.72 -2.15
CA PHE A 255 -5.51 10.71 -2.41
C PHE A 255 -6.44 10.52 -1.22
N SER A 256 -5.90 10.48 0.00
CA SER A 256 -6.70 10.36 1.22
C SER A 256 -7.65 11.56 1.37
N ILE A 257 -7.17 12.78 1.13
CA ILE A 257 -8.03 13.98 1.16
C ILE A 257 -9.12 13.92 0.08
N SER A 258 -8.76 13.56 -1.16
CA SER A 258 -9.73 13.43 -2.25
C SER A 258 -10.82 12.40 -1.93
N ASN A 259 -10.45 11.28 -1.33
CA ASN A 259 -11.41 10.25 -0.92
C ASN A 259 -12.37 10.76 0.16
N VAL A 260 -11.94 11.62 1.08
CA VAL A 260 -12.82 12.24 2.08
C VAL A 260 -13.87 13.13 1.40
N VAL A 261 -13.48 13.91 0.39
CA VAL A 261 -14.42 14.76 -0.37
C VAL A 261 -15.46 13.91 -1.11
N ILE A 262 -15.01 12.84 -1.76
CA ILE A 262 -15.92 11.91 -2.46
C ILE A 262 -16.86 11.22 -1.45
N GLN A 263 -16.34 10.77 -0.32
CA GLN A 263 -17.14 10.12 0.73
C GLN A 263 -18.20 11.08 1.29
N SER A 264 -17.88 12.35 1.45
CA SER A 264 -18.86 13.38 1.85
C SER A 264 -20.03 13.47 0.85
N SER A 265 -19.72 13.38 -0.45
CA SER A 265 -20.76 13.34 -1.51
C SER A 265 -21.59 12.04 -1.46
N VAL A 266 -20.97 10.90 -1.18
CA VAL A 266 -21.71 9.62 -0.98
C VAL A 266 -22.64 9.72 0.23
N ASN A 267 -22.19 10.34 1.30
CA ASN A 267 -22.97 10.50 2.55
C ASN A 267 -24.26 11.31 2.33
N SER A 268 -24.29 12.21 1.34
CA SER A 268 -25.48 13.02 1.03
C SER A 268 -26.67 12.20 0.47
N PHE A 269 -26.46 10.96 0.05
CA PHE A 269 -27.51 10.06 -0.46
C PHE A 269 -28.22 9.24 0.63
N GLY A 270 -27.78 9.32 1.88
CA GLY A 270 -28.39 8.62 3.00
C GLY A 270 -27.71 7.30 3.39
N SER A 271 -28.25 6.69 4.45
CA SER A 271 -27.58 5.57 5.13
C SER A 271 -27.50 4.28 4.30
N ALA A 272 -28.53 3.99 3.47
CA ALA A 272 -28.51 2.79 2.62
C ALA A 272 -27.40 2.85 1.56
N VAL A 273 -27.23 4.01 0.91
CA VAL A 273 -26.15 4.24 -0.07
C VAL A 273 -24.78 4.18 0.61
N MET A 274 -24.66 4.77 1.81
CA MET A 274 -23.42 4.71 2.60
C MET A 274 -23.04 3.27 2.94
N ALA A 275 -23.97 2.46 3.43
CA ALA A 275 -23.75 1.07 3.81
C ALA A 275 -23.39 0.21 2.59
N GLY A 276 -24.12 0.33 1.48
CA GLY A 276 -23.81 -0.34 0.22
C GLY A 276 -22.44 0.05 -0.33
N SER A 277 -22.13 1.36 -0.32
CA SER A 277 -20.83 1.88 -0.76
C SER A 277 -19.67 1.36 0.10
N ALA A 278 -19.83 1.28 1.41
CA ALA A 278 -18.84 0.73 2.33
C ALA A 278 -18.61 -0.77 2.07
N ALA A 279 -19.70 -1.54 1.88
CA ALA A 279 -19.62 -2.96 1.53
C ALA A 279 -18.84 -3.18 0.23
N SER A 280 -19.15 -2.39 -0.81
CA SER A 280 -18.41 -2.44 -2.09
C SER A 280 -16.94 -2.11 -1.92
N SER A 281 -16.60 -1.07 -1.15
CA SER A 281 -15.21 -0.66 -0.90
C SER A 281 -14.37 -1.77 -0.24
N ASN A 282 -14.97 -2.57 0.64
CA ASN A 282 -14.27 -3.72 1.22
C ASN A 282 -13.92 -4.78 0.16
N VAL A 283 -14.84 -5.08 -0.76
CA VAL A 283 -14.59 -6.01 -1.88
C VAL A 283 -13.56 -5.42 -2.85
N GLU A 284 -13.69 -4.13 -3.19
CA GLU A 284 -12.73 -3.39 -4.03
C GLU A 284 -11.31 -3.45 -3.47
N GLY A 285 -11.15 -3.47 -2.13
CA GLY A 285 -9.86 -3.56 -1.45
C GLY A 285 -9.06 -4.82 -1.83
N PHE A 286 -9.71 -5.97 -2.02
CA PHE A 286 -9.05 -7.20 -2.47
C PHE A 286 -8.56 -7.07 -3.92
N ILE A 287 -9.35 -6.45 -4.80
CA ILE A 287 -8.96 -6.21 -6.19
C ILE A 287 -7.76 -5.28 -6.24
N TYR A 288 -7.83 -4.15 -5.53
CA TYR A 288 -6.76 -3.15 -5.48
C TYR A 288 -5.44 -3.72 -4.94
N THR A 289 -5.51 -4.49 -3.86
CA THR A 289 -4.33 -5.12 -3.25
C THR A 289 -3.65 -6.10 -4.20
N SER A 290 -4.44 -6.87 -4.96
CA SER A 290 -3.92 -7.80 -5.96
C SER A 290 -3.25 -7.08 -7.13
N MET A 291 -3.84 -5.97 -7.58
CA MET A 291 -3.27 -5.11 -8.62
C MET A 291 -1.96 -4.46 -8.17
N ASN A 292 -1.89 -4.00 -6.93
CA ASN A 292 -0.71 -3.36 -6.36
C ASN A 292 0.52 -4.29 -6.37
N ALA A 293 0.32 -5.61 -6.23
CA ALA A 293 1.40 -6.59 -6.35
C ALA A 293 2.10 -6.56 -7.72
N VAL A 294 1.34 -6.37 -8.80
CA VAL A 294 1.91 -6.23 -10.16
C VAL A 294 2.68 -4.93 -10.31
N VAL A 295 2.17 -3.84 -9.71
CA VAL A 295 2.86 -2.54 -9.73
C VAL A 295 4.21 -2.62 -9.01
N GLN A 296 4.25 -3.24 -7.83
CA GLN A 296 5.49 -3.48 -7.10
C GLN A 296 6.46 -4.36 -7.88
N SER A 297 5.94 -5.40 -8.57
CA SER A 297 6.75 -6.25 -9.46
C SER A 297 7.35 -5.42 -10.60
N THR A 298 6.54 -4.64 -11.29
CA THR A 298 7.00 -3.76 -12.38
C THR A 298 8.09 -2.82 -11.92
N MET A 299 7.93 -2.23 -10.73
CA MET A 299 8.89 -1.30 -10.15
C MET A 299 10.23 -1.98 -9.84
N ALA A 300 10.22 -3.14 -9.19
CA ALA A 300 11.44 -3.86 -8.83
C ALA A 300 12.19 -4.37 -10.07
N PHE A 301 11.46 -4.98 -11.03
CA PHE A 301 12.05 -5.44 -12.30
C PHE A 301 12.63 -4.28 -13.11
N THR A 302 11.93 -3.15 -13.19
CA THR A 302 12.44 -1.96 -13.87
C THR A 302 13.68 -1.42 -13.16
N GLY A 303 13.68 -1.34 -11.82
CA GLY A 303 14.81 -0.88 -11.03
C GLY A 303 16.07 -1.70 -11.28
N GLN A 304 15.99 -3.04 -11.17
CA GLN A 304 17.16 -3.90 -11.46
C GLN A 304 17.64 -3.78 -12.91
N ASN A 305 16.72 -3.71 -13.88
CA ASN A 305 17.14 -3.58 -15.30
C ASN A 305 17.70 -2.19 -15.63
N ILE A 306 17.30 -1.14 -14.94
CA ILE A 306 17.95 0.18 -15.01
C ILE A 306 19.38 0.10 -14.47
N GLY A 307 19.58 -0.46 -13.28
CA GLY A 307 20.90 -0.68 -12.71
C GLY A 307 21.82 -1.47 -13.62
N ALA A 308 21.32 -2.58 -14.16
CA ALA A 308 22.02 -3.44 -15.13
C ALA A 308 22.22 -2.82 -16.52
N ARG A 309 21.74 -1.59 -16.76
CA ARG A 309 21.75 -0.91 -18.08
C ARG A 309 21.05 -1.70 -19.20
N LYS A 310 20.15 -2.64 -18.87
CA LYS A 310 19.38 -3.46 -19.82
C LYS A 310 18.10 -2.72 -20.28
N PHE A 311 18.24 -1.53 -20.83
CA PHE A 311 17.13 -0.60 -21.16
C PHE A 311 16.12 -1.16 -22.15
N GLN A 312 16.54 -2.06 -23.04
CA GLN A 312 15.65 -2.70 -24.01
C GLN A 312 14.57 -3.54 -23.32
N ARG A 313 14.92 -4.20 -22.22
CA ARG A 313 13.98 -5.03 -21.44
C ARG A 313 12.87 -4.24 -20.75
N ILE A 314 13.06 -2.94 -20.46
CA ILE A 314 12.04 -2.12 -19.79
C ILE A 314 10.71 -2.11 -20.56
N GLY A 315 10.76 -2.01 -21.89
CA GLY A 315 9.55 -2.07 -22.71
C GLY A 315 8.86 -3.44 -22.68
N GLU A 316 9.63 -4.51 -22.56
CA GLU A 316 9.10 -5.86 -22.40
C GLU A 316 8.50 -6.07 -21.00
N ILE A 317 9.18 -5.58 -19.95
CA ILE A 317 8.67 -5.59 -18.57
C ILE A 317 7.29 -4.96 -18.52
N VAL A 318 7.15 -3.74 -19.04
CA VAL A 318 5.86 -3.02 -19.04
C VAL A 318 4.78 -3.80 -19.79
N ARG A 319 5.09 -4.31 -21.00
CA ARG A 319 4.11 -5.09 -21.79
C ARG A 319 3.68 -6.38 -21.06
N LYS A 320 4.61 -7.12 -20.46
CA LYS A 320 4.30 -8.35 -19.71
C LYS A 320 3.56 -8.03 -18.39
N SER A 321 3.89 -6.91 -17.75
CA SER A 321 3.17 -6.45 -16.56
C SER A 321 1.73 -6.02 -16.90
N ILE A 322 1.50 -5.35 -18.04
CA ILE A 322 0.14 -5.04 -18.51
C ILE A 322 -0.64 -6.34 -18.75
N LEU A 323 -0.04 -7.33 -19.40
CA LEU A 323 -0.70 -8.62 -19.62
C LEU A 323 -1.06 -9.29 -18.27
N LEU A 324 -0.12 -9.34 -17.33
CA LEU A 324 -0.37 -9.89 -16.00
C LEU A 324 -1.46 -9.10 -15.25
N GLN A 325 -1.43 -7.78 -15.36
CA GLN A 325 -2.43 -6.89 -14.76
C GLN A 325 -3.82 -7.12 -15.34
N MET A 326 -3.93 -7.28 -16.66
CA MET A 326 -5.20 -7.61 -17.32
C MET A 326 -5.74 -8.98 -16.90
N ILE A 327 -4.87 -9.98 -16.73
CA ILE A 327 -5.27 -11.31 -16.24
C ILE A 327 -5.79 -11.19 -14.80
N ILE A 328 -5.06 -10.57 -13.89
CA ILE A 328 -5.44 -10.47 -12.48
C ILE A 328 -6.65 -9.53 -12.31
N ALA A 329 -6.57 -8.29 -12.75
CA ALA A 329 -7.64 -7.32 -12.59
C ALA A 329 -8.88 -7.70 -13.41
N GLY A 330 -8.70 -8.21 -14.62
CA GLY A 330 -9.79 -8.66 -15.48
C GLY A 330 -10.53 -9.86 -14.91
N SER A 331 -9.82 -10.89 -14.43
CA SER A 331 -10.46 -12.03 -13.78
C SER A 331 -11.20 -11.62 -12.51
N MET A 332 -10.59 -10.78 -11.66
CA MET A 332 -11.24 -10.29 -10.45
C MET A 332 -12.44 -9.38 -10.76
N ALA A 333 -12.38 -8.56 -11.81
CA ALA A 333 -13.51 -7.76 -12.27
C ALA A 333 -14.67 -8.63 -12.73
N VAL A 334 -14.41 -9.67 -13.52
CA VAL A 334 -15.44 -10.63 -13.97
C VAL A 334 -16.07 -11.35 -12.78
N ILE A 335 -15.26 -11.91 -11.88
CA ILE A 335 -15.71 -12.60 -10.67
C ILE A 335 -16.50 -11.63 -9.77
N GLY A 336 -15.96 -10.44 -9.52
CA GLY A 336 -16.59 -9.41 -8.70
C GLY A 336 -17.93 -8.93 -9.25
N CYS A 337 -18.05 -8.75 -10.56
CA CYS A 337 -19.31 -8.38 -11.21
C CYS A 337 -20.31 -9.54 -11.22
N ALA A 338 -19.87 -10.77 -11.51
CA ALA A 338 -20.74 -11.95 -11.55
C ALA A 338 -21.29 -12.32 -10.16
N LEU A 339 -20.46 -12.22 -9.13
CA LEU A 339 -20.80 -12.53 -7.74
C LEU A 339 -21.12 -11.28 -6.90
N SER A 340 -21.42 -10.13 -7.54
CA SER A 340 -21.56 -8.84 -6.86
C SER A 340 -22.60 -8.87 -5.75
N GLU A 341 -23.75 -9.47 -5.99
CA GLU A 341 -24.85 -9.57 -5.02
C GLU A 341 -24.45 -10.43 -3.81
N GLN A 342 -23.85 -11.60 -4.05
CA GLN A 342 -23.38 -12.51 -3.00
C GLN A 342 -22.27 -11.87 -2.15
N LEU A 343 -21.31 -11.21 -2.80
CA LEU A 343 -20.19 -10.55 -2.11
C LEU A 343 -20.66 -9.37 -1.26
N ILE A 344 -21.58 -8.55 -1.78
CA ILE A 344 -22.10 -7.40 -1.03
C ILE A 344 -23.02 -7.88 0.12
N SER A 345 -23.82 -8.92 -0.09
CA SER A 345 -24.71 -9.46 0.94
C SER A 345 -23.99 -10.02 2.17
N ILE A 346 -22.69 -10.38 2.05
CA ILE A 346 -21.87 -10.77 3.20
C ILE A 346 -21.77 -9.62 4.21
N TYR A 347 -21.68 -8.38 3.72
CA TYR A 347 -21.49 -7.18 4.54
C TYR A 347 -22.81 -6.49 4.90
N ALA A 348 -23.80 -6.50 3.99
CA ALA A 348 -25.08 -5.80 4.13
C ALA A 348 -26.25 -6.80 4.33
N LYS A 349 -26.13 -7.72 5.31
CA LYS A 349 -27.12 -8.77 5.56
C LYS A 349 -28.53 -8.21 5.78
N GLY A 350 -29.47 -8.61 4.92
CA GLY A 350 -30.89 -8.34 5.09
C GLY A 350 -31.36 -6.95 4.61
N ASP A 351 -30.46 -6.08 4.18
CA ASP A 351 -30.78 -4.77 3.64
C ASP A 351 -30.69 -4.76 2.12
N VAL A 352 -31.85 -5.01 1.49
CA VAL A 352 -31.99 -5.12 0.03
C VAL A 352 -31.59 -3.83 -0.68
N GLU A 353 -31.89 -2.68 -0.09
CA GLU A 353 -31.56 -1.37 -0.68
C GLU A 353 -30.07 -1.12 -0.66
N SER A 354 -29.40 -1.34 0.47
CA SER A 354 -27.93 -1.23 0.57
C SER A 354 -27.23 -2.21 -0.36
N ILE A 355 -27.75 -3.43 -0.52
CA ILE A 355 -27.18 -4.41 -1.46
C ILE A 355 -27.26 -3.87 -2.89
N ALA A 356 -28.39 -3.32 -3.31
CA ALA A 356 -28.58 -2.79 -4.66
C ALA A 356 -27.57 -1.67 -4.98
N TRP A 357 -27.37 -0.71 -4.05
CA TRP A 357 -26.41 0.37 -4.21
C TRP A 357 -24.96 -0.13 -4.21
N GLY A 358 -24.62 -1.09 -3.34
CA GLY A 358 -23.30 -1.71 -3.32
C GLY A 358 -22.97 -2.46 -4.60
N VAL A 359 -23.94 -3.19 -5.16
CA VAL A 359 -23.81 -3.90 -6.45
C VAL A 359 -23.61 -2.91 -7.59
N SER A 360 -24.40 -1.82 -7.65
CA SER A 360 -24.22 -0.77 -8.66
C SER A 360 -22.81 -0.21 -8.63
N ARG A 361 -22.31 0.16 -7.46
CA ARG A 361 -20.94 0.65 -7.28
C ARG A 361 -19.89 -0.39 -7.71
N LEU A 362 -20.00 -1.62 -7.22
CA LEU A 362 -19.03 -2.68 -7.51
C LEU A 362 -18.95 -3.01 -9.01
N ARG A 363 -20.09 -2.99 -9.71
CA ARG A 363 -20.13 -3.22 -11.17
C ARG A 363 -19.46 -2.09 -11.95
N ILE A 364 -19.65 -0.82 -11.56
CA ILE A 364 -19.03 0.32 -12.24
C ILE A 364 -17.56 0.40 -11.91
N ILE A 365 -17.19 0.46 -10.63
CA ILE A 365 -15.81 0.62 -10.20
C ILE A 365 -15.02 -0.68 -10.41
N GLY A 366 -15.49 -1.80 -9.87
CA GLY A 366 -14.83 -3.11 -9.97
C GLY A 366 -14.67 -3.57 -11.41
N GLY A 367 -15.71 -3.36 -12.24
CA GLY A 367 -15.66 -3.69 -13.66
C GLY A 367 -14.68 -2.85 -14.49
N THR A 368 -14.29 -1.67 -14.01
CA THR A 368 -13.36 -0.76 -14.69
C THR A 368 -11.98 -0.65 -14.04
N TYR A 369 -11.73 -1.37 -12.94
CA TYR A 369 -10.45 -1.33 -12.22
C TYR A 369 -9.23 -1.70 -13.07
N PHE A 370 -9.42 -2.54 -14.09
CA PHE A 370 -8.32 -2.89 -15.02
C PHE A 370 -7.71 -1.65 -15.70
N ILE A 371 -8.50 -0.58 -15.93
CA ILE A 371 -8.03 0.69 -16.51
C ILE A 371 -7.03 1.35 -15.56
N MET A 372 -7.39 1.44 -14.28
CA MET A 372 -6.50 1.94 -13.24
C MET A 372 -5.23 1.09 -13.15
N GLY A 373 -5.39 -0.24 -13.14
CA GLY A 373 -4.26 -1.17 -13.05
C GLY A 373 -3.24 -1.02 -14.18
N ILE A 374 -3.72 -0.84 -15.42
CA ILE A 374 -2.85 -0.57 -16.57
C ILE A 374 -2.12 0.78 -16.38
N SER A 375 -2.81 1.81 -15.91
CA SER A 375 -2.20 3.11 -15.58
C SER A 375 -1.08 2.97 -14.53
N ASP A 376 -1.34 2.20 -13.48
CA ASP A 376 -0.40 2.03 -12.37
C ASP A 376 0.84 1.21 -12.75
N VAL A 377 0.78 0.35 -13.77
CA VAL A 377 1.97 -0.28 -14.36
C VAL A 377 2.95 0.77 -14.89
N ALA A 378 2.48 1.82 -15.54
CA ALA A 378 3.34 2.92 -15.99
C ALA A 378 3.93 3.70 -14.80
N VAL A 379 3.16 3.91 -13.73
CA VAL A 379 3.64 4.51 -12.47
C VAL A 379 4.76 3.66 -11.88
N GLY A 380 4.56 2.34 -11.77
CA GLY A 380 5.57 1.40 -11.27
C GLY A 380 6.87 1.45 -12.08
N ALA A 381 6.76 1.45 -13.41
CA ALA A 381 7.91 1.57 -14.30
C ALA A 381 8.67 2.90 -14.13
N MET A 382 7.96 4.05 -14.05
CA MET A 382 8.59 5.35 -13.85
C MET A 382 9.27 5.46 -12.47
N ARG A 383 8.65 4.93 -11.43
CA ARG A 383 9.28 4.84 -10.08
C ARG A 383 10.52 3.95 -10.11
N GLY A 384 10.47 2.79 -10.76
CA GLY A 384 11.62 1.90 -10.95
C GLY A 384 12.79 2.57 -11.69
N MET A 385 12.50 3.52 -12.60
CA MET A 385 13.49 4.37 -13.24
C MET A 385 13.98 5.53 -12.34
N GLY A 386 13.54 5.61 -11.08
CA GLY A 386 13.93 6.68 -10.14
C GLY A 386 13.15 7.97 -10.28
N ASN A 387 12.08 8.00 -11.07
CA ASN A 387 11.24 9.18 -11.24
C ASN A 387 9.86 8.94 -10.61
N SER A 388 9.64 9.48 -9.41
CA SER A 388 8.35 9.41 -8.71
C SER A 388 7.53 10.69 -8.79
N THR A 389 8.18 11.83 -9.13
CA THR A 389 7.53 13.15 -9.18
C THR A 389 6.55 13.26 -10.34
N VAL A 390 6.94 12.78 -11.53
CA VAL A 390 6.08 12.85 -12.72
C VAL A 390 4.81 12.03 -12.53
N PRO A 391 4.85 10.72 -12.16
CA PRO A 391 3.64 9.95 -11.96
C PRO A 391 2.79 10.47 -10.79
N MET A 392 3.41 11.02 -9.74
CA MET A 392 2.69 11.69 -8.65
C MET A 392 1.86 12.87 -9.18
N ALA A 393 2.48 13.80 -9.91
CA ALA A 393 1.79 14.97 -10.43
C ALA A 393 0.61 14.57 -11.34
N ILE A 394 0.83 13.64 -12.28
CA ILE A 394 -0.23 13.16 -13.17
C ILE A 394 -1.38 12.53 -12.38
N SER A 395 -1.07 11.70 -11.38
CA SER A 395 -2.10 11.06 -10.56
C SER A 395 -2.88 12.08 -9.72
N ILE A 396 -2.22 13.09 -9.14
CA ILE A 396 -2.90 14.14 -8.38
C ILE A 396 -3.86 14.92 -9.29
N PHE A 397 -3.39 15.40 -10.44
CA PHE A 397 -4.23 16.16 -11.35
C PHE A 397 -5.30 15.30 -12.03
N GLY A 398 -4.93 14.12 -12.53
CA GLY A 398 -5.83 13.26 -13.31
C GLY A 398 -6.85 12.50 -12.45
N ILE A 399 -6.54 12.19 -11.19
CA ILE A 399 -7.47 11.47 -10.31
C ILE A 399 -8.10 12.43 -9.29
N CYS A 400 -7.29 13.16 -8.50
CA CYS A 400 -7.85 13.94 -7.40
C CYS A 400 -8.51 15.21 -7.88
N VAL A 401 -7.78 16.06 -8.62
CA VAL A 401 -8.31 17.35 -9.08
C VAL A 401 -9.49 17.16 -10.03
N LEU A 402 -9.38 16.24 -10.99
CA LEU A 402 -10.45 16.00 -11.96
C LEU A 402 -11.74 15.49 -11.28
N ARG A 403 -11.63 14.62 -10.27
CA ARG A 403 -12.81 14.17 -9.50
C ARG A 403 -13.44 15.29 -8.68
N ILE A 404 -12.62 16.15 -8.07
CA ILE A 404 -13.12 17.32 -7.35
C ILE A 404 -13.85 18.26 -8.33
N VAL A 405 -13.25 18.56 -9.49
CA VAL A 405 -13.92 19.35 -10.54
C VAL A 405 -15.22 18.68 -10.99
N TRP A 406 -15.23 17.36 -11.19
CA TRP A 406 -16.42 16.61 -11.56
C TRP A 406 -17.55 16.75 -10.52
N ILE A 407 -17.22 16.73 -9.23
CA ILE A 407 -18.21 16.90 -8.16
C ILE A 407 -18.84 18.28 -8.22
N TYR A 408 -18.07 19.32 -8.44
CA TYR A 408 -18.56 20.71 -8.46
C TYR A 408 -19.20 21.13 -9.81
N THR A 409 -19.05 20.34 -10.87
CA THR A 409 -19.60 20.64 -12.21
C THR A 409 -20.67 19.64 -12.60
N VAL A 410 -20.28 18.45 -13.03
CA VAL A 410 -21.17 17.42 -13.57
C VAL A 410 -22.11 16.88 -12.49
N PHE A 411 -21.56 16.48 -11.34
CA PHE A 411 -22.37 15.93 -10.25
C PHE A 411 -23.30 17.00 -9.60
N SER A 412 -22.91 18.25 -9.58
CA SER A 412 -23.78 19.32 -9.08
C SER A 412 -25.03 19.52 -9.94
N THR A 413 -24.92 19.21 -11.24
CA THR A 413 -26.04 19.29 -12.21
C THR A 413 -26.89 18.02 -12.23
N TYR A 414 -26.23 16.86 -12.24
CA TYR A 414 -26.87 15.53 -12.28
C TYR A 414 -26.63 14.79 -10.97
N ARG A 415 -27.42 15.07 -9.93
CA ARG A 415 -27.27 14.53 -8.59
C ARG A 415 -27.77 13.08 -8.49
N THR A 416 -27.13 12.13 -9.20
CA THR A 416 -27.36 10.70 -9.07
C THR A 416 -26.12 10.00 -8.56
N PHE A 417 -26.30 8.89 -7.85
CA PHE A 417 -25.19 8.11 -7.31
C PHE A 417 -24.28 7.58 -8.42
N GLU A 418 -24.86 7.12 -9.52
CA GLU A 418 -24.14 6.63 -10.69
C GLU A 418 -23.23 7.71 -11.28
N MET A 419 -23.72 8.96 -11.40
CA MET A 419 -22.90 10.09 -11.90
C MET A 419 -21.74 10.42 -10.98
N LEU A 420 -21.90 10.25 -9.67
CA LEU A 420 -20.78 10.37 -8.74
C LEU A 420 -19.75 9.27 -9.00
N ILE A 421 -20.20 8.01 -9.14
CA ILE A 421 -19.30 6.85 -9.29
C ILE A 421 -18.63 6.81 -10.67
N VAL A 422 -19.28 7.26 -11.74
CA VAL A 422 -18.69 7.36 -13.09
C VAL A 422 -17.48 8.29 -13.14
N SER A 423 -17.31 9.20 -12.19
CA SER A 423 -16.09 10.00 -12.05
C SER A 423 -14.81 9.16 -11.94
N TYR A 424 -14.92 7.93 -11.41
CA TYR A 424 -13.77 7.01 -11.25
C TYR A 424 -13.23 6.53 -12.61
N PRO A 425 -14.01 5.83 -13.47
CA PRO A 425 -13.50 5.40 -14.77
C PRO A 425 -13.09 6.56 -15.67
N VAL A 426 -13.80 7.69 -15.65
CA VAL A 426 -13.42 8.87 -16.45
C VAL A 426 -12.05 9.40 -16.03
N SER A 427 -11.82 9.57 -14.71
CA SER A 427 -10.53 10.02 -14.19
C SER A 427 -9.40 9.02 -14.52
N TRP A 428 -9.68 7.72 -14.47
CA TRP A 428 -8.70 6.68 -14.78
C TRP A 428 -8.29 6.67 -16.27
N ILE A 429 -9.24 6.86 -17.18
CA ILE A 429 -8.95 6.93 -18.63
C ILE A 429 -8.06 8.13 -18.93
N VAL A 430 -8.38 9.31 -18.41
CA VAL A 430 -7.58 10.53 -18.60
C VAL A 430 -6.17 10.33 -18.02
N THR A 431 -6.09 9.79 -16.81
CA THR A 431 -4.81 9.52 -16.15
C THR A 431 -3.99 8.46 -16.89
N LEU A 432 -4.61 7.39 -17.39
CA LEU A 432 -3.98 6.35 -18.19
C LEU A 432 -3.24 6.94 -19.40
N VAL A 433 -3.92 7.75 -20.19
CA VAL A 433 -3.33 8.37 -21.38
C VAL A 433 -2.14 9.26 -20.99
N ALA A 434 -2.32 10.12 -19.98
CA ALA A 434 -1.25 11.00 -19.51
C ALA A 434 -0.04 10.21 -18.95
N GLN A 435 -0.27 9.13 -18.18
CA GLN A 435 0.79 8.30 -17.63
C GLN A 435 1.62 7.63 -18.72
N TYR A 436 1.00 7.08 -19.79
CA TYR A 436 1.75 6.42 -20.87
C TYR A 436 2.50 7.41 -21.77
N VAL A 437 1.94 8.59 -22.03
CA VAL A 437 2.65 9.66 -22.75
C VAL A 437 3.91 10.05 -21.96
N CYS A 438 3.75 10.33 -20.67
CA CYS A 438 4.87 10.73 -19.81
C CYS A 438 5.86 9.58 -19.55
N TYR A 439 5.39 8.32 -19.46
CA TYR A 439 6.28 7.16 -19.40
C TYR A 439 7.22 7.11 -20.61
N GLY A 440 6.70 7.35 -21.82
CA GLY A 440 7.53 7.39 -23.01
C GLY A 440 8.60 8.48 -22.96
N ILE A 441 8.25 9.67 -22.46
CA ILE A 441 9.18 10.80 -22.29
C ILE A 441 10.24 10.49 -21.21
N VAL A 442 9.80 10.02 -20.03
CA VAL A 442 10.70 9.69 -18.92
C VAL A 442 11.66 8.58 -19.34
N LYS A 443 11.18 7.51 -19.98
CA LYS A 443 12.03 6.42 -20.47
C LYS A 443 13.12 6.93 -21.41
N ARG A 444 12.76 7.76 -22.40
CA ARG A 444 13.74 8.31 -23.37
C ARG A 444 14.79 9.18 -22.66
N LYS A 445 14.37 10.07 -21.73
CA LYS A 445 15.29 10.90 -20.97
C LYS A 445 16.23 10.11 -20.07
N THR A 446 15.70 9.11 -19.34
CA THR A 446 16.50 8.27 -18.44
C THR A 446 17.54 7.46 -19.24
N VAL A 447 17.12 6.82 -20.34
CA VAL A 447 18.04 6.05 -21.18
C VAL A 447 19.12 6.95 -21.78
N ALA A 448 18.78 8.14 -22.30
CA ALA A 448 19.76 9.09 -22.85
C ALA A 448 20.76 9.56 -21.79
N ALA A 449 20.29 9.92 -20.58
CA ALA A 449 21.17 10.35 -19.49
C ALA A 449 22.14 9.28 -19.04
N MET A 450 21.69 8.02 -18.93
CA MET A 450 22.55 6.90 -18.52
C MET A 450 23.49 6.42 -19.64
N SER A 451 23.10 6.57 -20.90
CA SER A 451 23.97 6.28 -22.05
C SER A 451 25.11 7.30 -22.19
N SER A 452 24.94 8.54 -21.72
CA SER A 452 25.95 9.62 -21.71
C SER A 452 26.87 9.59 -20.46
N GLY A 453 26.86 8.52 -19.66
CA GLY A 453 27.75 8.38 -18.50
C GLY A 453 27.13 8.86 -17.18
N GLY A 454 25.84 9.23 -17.14
CA GLY A 454 25.12 9.53 -15.89
C GLY A 454 25.03 8.31 -14.96
N LYS A 455 25.15 8.56 -13.65
CA LYS A 455 24.90 7.52 -12.64
C LYS A 455 23.40 7.22 -12.54
N SER A 456 23.04 5.97 -12.22
CA SER A 456 21.74 5.67 -11.61
C SER A 456 21.61 6.46 -10.30
N ILE A 457 20.44 6.57 -9.73
CA ILE A 457 20.11 7.45 -8.58
C ILE A 457 21.23 7.62 -7.61
#